data_242cec45fc7deed286a0929f7f61051c
#
_entry.id   242cec45fc7deed286a0929f7f61051c
#
_cell.length_a   1.000
_cell.length_b   1.000
_cell.length_c   1.000
_cell.angle_alpha   90.00
_cell.angle_beta   90.00
_cell.angle_gamma   90.00
#
_symmetry.space_group_name_H-M   'P 1'
#
loop_
_entity.id
_entity.type
_entity.pdbx_description
1 polymer ?
#
loop_
_entity_poly.entity_id
_entity_poly.type
_entity_poly.pdbx_seq_one_letter_code
_entity_poly.pdbx_strand_id
1 'polypeptide(L)'
;TGDSLQVIGEVSNRTNDPWDADPVALQVDVDGNGQFLGAGETAYTQRPVLSNGVAEFDYNWSWYSQYGSGTYGMRVDFTNSAYYFTGNSSTLSATGAYINVTVVGTTDFQTTSVPRLYRNTSTTIQAKLIDNSLQPVRNVPVNYTWSADGRTGVNYTDDNGYFEIPFNISAADDLGDFTLQFEFAGTPLLKGNTMVQQVWVVSRTYLSVDSTSP
;
A
#
# COMPACT_ATOMS: atom_id res chain seq x y z
N THR A 1 -9.74 7.87 0.34
CA THR A 1 -10.02 8.72 -0.83
C THR A 1 -8.93 8.43 -1.84
N GLY A 2 -9.25 7.60 -2.84
CA GLY A 2 -8.29 7.28 -3.90
C GLY A 2 -8.07 8.49 -4.81
N ASP A 3 -6.84 8.65 -5.28
CA ASP A 3 -6.52 9.62 -6.31
C ASP A 3 -7.17 9.16 -7.63
N SER A 4 -7.66 10.07 -8.44
CA SER A 4 -8.15 9.78 -9.79
C SER A 4 -7.00 9.90 -10.79
N LEU A 5 -6.92 8.97 -11.73
CA LEU A 5 -6.00 9.01 -12.87
C LEU A 5 -6.81 9.30 -14.14
N GLN A 6 -6.44 10.34 -14.86
CA GLN A 6 -6.95 10.55 -16.20
C GLN A 6 -5.97 9.94 -17.20
N VAL A 7 -6.47 9.03 -18.03
CA VAL A 7 -5.72 8.45 -19.14
C VAL A 7 -6.27 9.06 -20.43
N ILE A 8 -5.38 9.65 -21.23
CA ILE A 8 -5.71 10.27 -22.52
C ILE A 8 -5.11 9.43 -23.63
N GLY A 9 -5.96 8.94 -24.53
CA GLY A 9 -5.54 8.26 -25.74
C GLY A 9 -5.74 9.15 -26.97
N GLU A 10 -4.70 9.31 -27.77
CA GLU A 10 -4.81 9.97 -29.07
C GLU A 10 -4.87 8.92 -30.17
N VAL A 11 -5.84 9.08 -31.08
CA VAL A 11 -6.02 8.21 -32.22
C VAL A 11 -5.94 9.05 -33.49
N SER A 12 -5.03 8.69 -34.37
CA SER A 12 -4.88 9.34 -35.67
C SER A 12 -4.81 8.30 -36.80
N ASN A 13 -5.20 8.70 -37.99
CA ASN A 13 -5.03 7.87 -39.17
C ASN A 13 -3.59 7.93 -39.69
N ARG A 14 -3.29 7.24 -40.78
CA ARG A 14 -1.95 7.16 -41.39
C ARG A 14 -1.38 8.51 -41.82
N THR A 15 -2.25 9.51 -42.03
CA THR A 15 -1.90 10.88 -42.41
C THR A 15 -1.85 11.83 -41.22
N ASN A 16 -1.93 11.30 -40.01
CA ASN A 16 -2.01 12.06 -38.76
C ASN A 16 -3.26 12.96 -38.60
N ASP A 17 -4.30 12.66 -39.36
CA ASP A 17 -5.59 13.35 -39.14
C ASP A 17 -6.27 12.74 -37.91
N PRO A 18 -6.90 13.55 -37.07
CA PRO A 18 -7.62 13.07 -35.90
C PRO A 18 -8.75 12.13 -36.31
N TRP A 19 -8.95 11.08 -35.57
CA TRP A 19 -10.02 10.12 -35.74
C TRP A 19 -11.18 10.44 -34.82
N ASP A 20 -12.42 10.45 -35.31
CA ASP A 20 -13.54 10.98 -34.56
C ASP A 20 -14.78 10.08 -34.40
N ALA A 21 -14.73 8.80 -34.73
CA ALA A 21 -16.00 8.07 -34.85
C ALA A 21 -16.09 6.74 -34.08
N ASP A 22 -15.00 6.03 -33.84
CA ASP A 22 -15.08 4.69 -33.29
C ASP A 22 -14.65 4.62 -31.81
N PRO A 23 -15.30 3.79 -31.01
CA PRO A 23 -14.94 3.67 -29.61
C PRO A 23 -13.56 3.01 -29.42
N VAL A 24 -12.79 3.55 -28.53
CA VAL A 24 -11.53 2.96 -28.03
C VAL A 24 -11.70 2.43 -26.63
N ALA A 25 -10.92 1.47 -26.25
CA ALA A 25 -10.93 0.87 -24.94
C ALA A 25 -9.61 1.08 -24.23
N LEU A 26 -9.64 1.35 -22.93
CA LEU A 26 -8.47 1.29 -22.07
C LEU A 26 -8.28 -0.15 -21.60
N GLN A 27 -7.13 -0.72 -21.86
CA GLN A 27 -6.73 -2.07 -21.43
C GLN A 27 -5.59 -1.97 -20.43
N VAL A 28 -5.52 -2.96 -19.53
CA VAL A 28 -4.52 -3.00 -18.48
C VAL A 28 -3.94 -4.40 -18.36
N ASP A 29 -2.64 -4.47 -18.37
CA ASP A 29 -1.85 -5.67 -18.07
C ASP A 29 -1.79 -5.83 -16.54
N VAL A 30 -2.68 -6.66 -15.99
CA VAL A 30 -2.81 -6.85 -14.54
C VAL A 30 -1.88 -7.92 -13.98
N ASP A 31 -1.39 -8.84 -14.80
CA ASP A 31 -0.49 -9.91 -14.39
C ASP A 31 0.98 -9.66 -14.77
N GLY A 32 1.24 -8.56 -15.48
CA GLY A 32 2.60 -8.13 -15.83
C GLY A 32 3.25 -8.99 -16.91
N ASN A 33 2.46 -9.76 -17.69
CA ASN A 33 2.99 -10.65 -18.73
C ASN A 33 3.26 -9.95 -20.08
N GLY A 34 2.90 -8.66 -20.18
CA GLY A 34 3.04 -7.85 -21.40
C GLY A 34 1.96 -8.12 -22.44
N GLN A 35 0.94 -8.91 -22.11
CA GLN A 35 -0.22 -9.16 -22.95
C GLN A 35 -1.44 -8.48 -22.30
N PHE A 36 -2.41 -8.09 -23.12
CA PHE A 36 -3.59 -7.34 -22.68
C PHE A 36 -4.90 -8.09 -23.02
N LEU A 37 -4.84 -9.40 -23.16
CA LEU A 37 -5.95 -10.25 -23.59
C LEU A 37 -6.24 -11.39 -22.59
N GLY A 38 -5.64 -11.34 -21.40
CA GLY A 38 -5.81 -12.35 -20.36
C GLY A 38 -7.17 -12.28 -19.65
N ALA A 39 -7.51 -13.31 -18.91
CA ALA A 39 -8.70 -13.28 -18.06
C ALA A 39 -8.50 -12.25 -16.94
N GLY A 40 -9.37 -11.27 -16.86
CA GLY A 40 -9.27 -10.13 -15.92
C GLY A 40 -8.58 -8.88 -16.48
N GLU A 41 -8.00 -8.94 -17.66
CA GLU A 41 -7.41 -7.80 -18.38
C GLU A 41 -8.45 -7.07 -19.22
N THR A 42 -9.60 -6.90 -18.67
CA THR A 42 -10.76 -6.40 -19.39
C THR A 42 -10.58 -4.95 -19.77
N ALA A 43 -10.92 -4.64 -21.01
CA ALA A 43 -11.09 -3.29 -21.49
C ALA A 43 -11.96 -2.49 -20.53
N TYR A 44 -11.38 -1.48 -19.93
CA TYR A 44 -12.16 -0.48 -19.21
C TYR A 44 -12.96 0.32 -20.21
N THR A 45 -14.26 0.38 -20.04
CA THR A 45 -15.23 1.19 -20.73
C THR A 45 -14.79 1.73 -22.07
N GLN A 46 -15.41 1.25 -23.14
CA GLN A 46 -15.29 1.87 -24.44
C GLN A 46 -15.72 3.33 -24.35
N ARG A 47 -14.89 4.22 -24.82
CA ARG A 47 -15.18 5.64 -24.93
C ARG A 47 -15.14 6.06 -26.39
N PRO A 48 -16.09 6.89 -26.83
CA PRO A 48 -16.00 7.46 -28.16
C PRO A 48 -14.78 8.37 -28.26
N VAL A 49 -14.11 8.31 -29.39
CA VAL A 49 -13.07 9.28 -29.72
C VAL A 49 -13.74 10.61 -30.03
N LEU A 50 -13.26 11.68 -29.44
CA LEU A 50 -13.74 13.03 -29.71
C LEU A 50 -13.28 13.52 -31.10
N SER A 51 -13.91 14.58 -31.62
CA SER A 51 -13.62 15.13 -32.93
C SER A 51 -12.18 15.61 -33.17
N ASN A 52 -11.39 15.72 -32.07
CA ASN A 52 -9.96 16.02 -32.11
C ASN A 52 -9.07 14.78 -32.07
N GLY A 53 -9.64 13.59 -32.19
CA GLY A 53 -8.88 12.32 -32.07
C GLY A 53 -8.54 11.88 -30.65
N VAL A 54 -9.10 12.52 -29.62
CA VAL A 54 -8.80 12.26 -28.23
C VAL A 54 -9.88 11.41 -27.57
N ALA A 55 -9.49 10.38 -26.84
CA ALA A 55 -10.36 9.63 -25.93
C ALA A 55 -9.88 9.82 -24.50
N GLU A 56 -10.77 10.23 -23.62
CA GLU A 56 -10.49 10.46 -22.21
C GLU A 56 -11.11 9.37 -21.34
N PHE A 57 -10.31 8.79 -20.47
CA PHE A 57 -10.73 7.77 -19.52
C PHE A 57 -10.49 8.29 -18.09
N ASP A 58 -11.56 8.58 -17.38
CA ASP A 58 -11.50 8.90 -15.96
C ASP A 58 -11.42 7.62 -15.18
N TYR A 59 -10.27 7.45 -14.54
CA TYR A 59 -9.95 6.25 -13.81
C TYR A 59 -10.19 6.45 -12.32
N ASN A 60 -11.15 5.73 -11.73
CA ASN A 60 -11.40 5.76 -10.30
C ASN A 60 -10.76 4.54 -9.64
N TRP A 61 -9.94 4.78 -8.59
CA TRP A 61 -9.09 3.80 -7.93
C TRP A 61 -9.84 2.75 -7.09
N SER A 62 -10.79 2.06 -7.64
CA SER A 62 -11.22 0.77 -7.07
C SER A 62 -10.18 -0.34 -7.28
N TRP A 63 -9.13 -0.06 -8.00
CA TRP A 63 -8.07 -0.98 -8.43
C TRP A 63 -7.21 -1.51 -7.31
N TYR A 64 -6.83 -0.64 -6.37
CA TYR A 64 -5.99 -1.09 -5.28
C TYR A 64 -6.68 -2.22 -4.49
N SER A 65 -7.99 -2.13 -4.30
CA SER A 65 -8.76 -3.18 -3.64
C SER A 65 -8.83 -4.49 -4.43
N GLN A 66 -8.63 -4.42 -5.74
CA GLN A 66 -8.73 -5.58 -6.62
C GLN A 66 -7.36 -6.19 -6.97
N TYR A 67 -6.35 -5.37 -7.23
CA TYR A 67 -5.05 -5.80 -7.76
C TYR A 67 -3.87 -5.48 -6.84
N GLY A 68 -4.03 -4.62 -5.84
CA GLY A 68 -2.99 -4.22 -4.90
C GLY A 68 -2.04 -3.15 -5.44
N SER A 69 -0.93 -2.95 -4.74
CA SER A 69 0.16 -2.09 -5.19
C SER A 69 1.01 -2.83 -6.23
N GLY A 70 1.44 -2.11 -7.26
CA GLY A 70 2.21 -2.72 -8.34
C GLY A 70 2.47 -1.74 -9.48
N THR A 71 3.20 -2.19 -10.47
CA THR A 71 3.37 -1.46 -11.73
C THR A 71 2.61 -2.20 -12.81
N TYR A 72 1.68 -1.50 -13.43
CA TYR A 72 0.75 -2.04 -14.43
C TYR A 72 0.97 -1.37 -15.77
N GLY A 73 1.04 -2.16 -16.84
CA GLY A 73 1.00 -1.64 -18.19
C GLY A 73 -0.42 -1.19 -18.55
N MET A 74 -0.57 -0.02 -19.14
CA MET A 74 -1.84 0.47 -19.66
C MET A 74 -1.71 0.85 -21.12
N ARG A 75 -2.70 0.50 -21.93
CA ARG A 75 -2.79 0.92 -23.33
C ARG A 75 -4.20 1.30 -23.72
N VAL A 76 -4.31 2.16 -24.71
CA VAL A 76 -5.57 2.41 -25.39
C VAL A 76 -5.63 1.51 -26.61
N ASP A 77 -6.67 0.70 -26.71
CA ASP A 77 -6.88 -0.24 -27.78
C ASP A 77 -8.03 0.21 -28.68
N PHE A 78 -7.79 0.11 -29.97
CA PHE A 78 -8.76 0.41 -30.99
C PHE A 78 -9.37 -0.88 -31.52
N THR A 79 -10.53 -1.23 -31.01
CA THR A 79 -11.22 -2.44 -31.40
C THR A 79 -12.46 -2.10 -32.21
N ASN A 80 -12.59 -2.65 -33.43
CA ASN A 80 -13.83 -2.72 -34.17
C ASN A 80 -14.24 -1.50 -34.99
N SER A 81 -13.45 -1.13 -35.97
CA SER A 81 -13.96 -0.31 -37.07
C SER A 81 -14.45 -1.16 -38.25
N ALA A 82 -15.64 -0.88 -38.75
CA ALA A 82 -16.13 -1.47 -40.00
C ALA A 82 -15.32 -1.00 -41.23
N TYR A 83 -14.54 0.05 -41.09
CA TYR A 83 -13.84 0.73 -42.18
C TYR A 83 -12.34 0.65 -42.13
N TYR A 84 -11.77 0.22 -41.00
CA TYR A 84 -10.33 0.16 -40.82
C TYR A 84 -9.91 -1.19 -40.23
N PHE A 85 -8.84 -1.74 -40.80
CA PHE A 85 -8.24 -2.89 -40.19
C PHE A 85 -7.84 -2.53 -38.76
N THR A 86 -8.38 -3.22 -37.82
CA THR A 86 -7.87 -3.21 -36.46
C THR A 86 -6.38 -3.54 -36.55
N GLY A 87 -5.56 -2.52 -36.46
CA GLY A 87 -4.15 -2.77 -36.21
C GLY A 87 -4.14 -3.51 -34.91
N ASN A 88 -3.87 -4.82 -34.99
CA ASN A 88 -3.72 -5.61 -33.79
C ASN A 88 -2.63 -4.91 -32.99
N SER A 89 -2.96 -4.28 -31.89
CA SER A 89 -1.99 -3.56 -31.06
C SER A 89 -0.87 -4.46 -30.56
N SER A 90 -1.03 -5.78 -30.70
CA SER A 90 0.07 -6.73 -30.54
C SER A 90 1.21 -6.54 -31.53
N THR A 91 0.97 -5.89 -32.68
CA THR A 91 2.03 -5.56 -33.66
C THR A 91 2.53 -4.12 -33.53
N LEU A 92 1.84 -3.26 -32.80
CA LEU A 92 2.32 -1.92 -32.44
C LEU A 92 3.16 -1.91 -31.15
N SER A 93 3.38 -3.08 -30.54
CA SER A 93 4.04 -3.22 -29.25
C SER A 93 5.51 -2.79 -29.22
N ALA A 94 6.11 -2.49 -30.35
CA ALA A 94 7.54 -2.19 -30.37
C ALA A 94 7.89 -0.72 -30.01
N THR A 95 6.95 0.23 -30.04
CA THR A 95 7.36 1.63 -29.93
C THR A 95 6.33 2.56 -29.28
N GLY A 96 5.68 2.19 -28.20
CA GLY A 96 5.14 3.24 -27.33
C GLY A 96 3.62 3.36 -27.23
N ALA A 97 2.85 2.32 -27.48
CA ALA A 97 1.40 2.34 -27.31
C ALA A 97 0.92 2.06 -25.87
N TYR A 98 1.82 1.83 -24.92
CA TYR A 98 1.44 1.62 -23.53
C TYR A 98 2.30 2.44 -22.58
N ILE A 99 1.72 2.78 -21.44
CA ILE A 99 2.39 3.46 -20.33
C ILE A 99 2.43 2.53 -19.12
N ASN A 100 3.46 2.65 -18.31
CA ASN A 100 3.52 1.98 -17.02
C ASN A 100 3.00 2.94 -15.94
N VAL A 101 2.02 2.47 -15.18
CA VAL A 101 1.44 3.20 -14.04
C VAL A 101 1.81 2.46 -12.76
N THR A 102 2.48 3.15 -11.84
CA THR A 102 2.79 2.59 -10.53
C THR A 102 1.72 2.96 -9.53
N VAL A 103 1.06 1.95 -9.00
CA VAL A 103 0.07 2.08 -7.93
C VAL A 103 0.78 1.87 -6.61
N VAL A 104 0.80 2.93 -5.79
CA VAL A 104 1.43 2.90 -4.47
C VAL A 104 0.37 2.75 -3.39
N GLY A 105 0.50 1.69 -2.57
CA GLY A 105 -0.38 1.47 -1.43
C GLY A 105 0.00 2.33 -0.23
N THR A 106 -0.97 2.57 0.65
CA THR A 106 -0.72 3.12 2.00
C THR A 106 -0.60 1.98 3.00
N THR A 107 0.05 2.25 4.13
CA THR A 107 0.21 1.27 5.21
C THR A 107 -0.38 1.79 6.50
N ASP A 108 -0.74 0.88 7.40
CA ASP A 108 -1.23 1.20 8.73
C ASP A 108 -0.66 0.22 9.77
N PHE A 109 -0.47 0.74 11.00
CA PHE A 109 -0.07 -0.08 12.14
C PHE A 109 -1.30 -0.47 12.97
N GLN A 110 -1.38 -1.74 13.32
CA GLN A 110 -2.38 -2.27 14.24
C GLN A 110 -1.69 -2.73 15.52
N THR A 111 -2.14 -2.22 16.67
CA THR A 111 -1.71 -2.68 17.99
C THR A 111 -2.83 -3.41 18.70
N THR A 112 -2.47 -4.46 19.44
CA THR A 112 -3.47 -5.29 20.12
C THR A 112 -3.97 -4.71 21.44
N SER A 113 -3.18 -3.86 22.10
CA SER A 113 -3.57 -3.18 23.35
C SER A 113 -2.53 -2.14 23.75
N VAL A 114 -2.92 -1.20 24.61
CA VAL A 114 -2.00 -0.29 25.28
C VAL A 114 -1.31 -1.05 26.42
N PRO A 115 -0.03 -1.40 26.32
CA PRO A 115 0.62 -2.25 27.29
C PRO A 115 0.94 -1.49 28.57
N ARG A 116 0.69 -2.13 29.70
CA ARG A 116 1.30 -1.76 30.98
C ARG A 116 2.56 -2.59 31.19
N LEU A 117 3.66 -1.91 31.30
CA LEU A 117 4.96 -2.53 31.58
C LEU A 117 5.21 -2.47 33.10
N TYR A 118 5.56 -3.59 33.69
CA TYR A 118 5.87 -3.64 35.12
C TYR A 118 7.37 -3.56 35.33
N ARG A 119 7.81 -2.76 36.31
CA ARG A 119 9.21 -2.78 36.75
C ARG A 119 9.65 -4.20 37.12
N ASN A 120 10.92 -4.46 36.88
CA ASN A 120 11.57 -5.76 37.16
C ASN A 120 10.90 -6.92 36.41
N THR A 121 10.43 -6.67 35.19
CA THR A 121 9.89 -7.71 34.32
C THR A 121 10.38 -7.52 32.87
N SER A 122 10.45 -8.66 32.17
CA SER A 122 10.62 -8.68 30.71
C SER A 122 9.28 -8.96 30.09
N THR A 123 8.98 -8.26 29.00
CA THR A 123 7.77 -8.43 28.21
C THR A 123 8.04 -8.12 26.75
N THR A 124 7.12 -8.48 25.89
CA THR A 124 7.17 -8.19 24.45
C THR A 124 5.97 -7.38 24.05
N ILE A 125 6.19 -6.30 23.32
CA ILE A 125 5.12 -5.54 22.65
C ILE A 125 5.04 -6.03 21.22
N GLN A 126 3.85 -6.44 20.80
CA GLN A 126 3.58 -6.92 19.48
C GLN A 126 2.70 -5.91 18.74
N ALA A 127 3.03 -5.65 17.49
CA ALA A 127 2.19 -4.88 16.57
C ALA A 127 2.21 -5.52 15.19
N LYS A 128 1.30 -5.08 14.32
CA LYS A 128 1.16 -5.58 12.97
C LYS A 128 1.17 -4.42 11.99
N LEU A 129 1.86 -4.60 10.87
CA LEU A 129 1.84 -3.69 9.73
C LEU A 129 1.00 -4.29 8.60
N ILE A 130 0.03 -3.53 8.14
CA ILE A 130 -0.88 -3.92 7.05
C ILE A 130 -0.89 -2.84 5.97
N ASP A 131 -1.32 -3.23 4.79
CA ASP A 131 -1.63 -2.29 3.72
C ASP A 131 -3.12 -1.86 3.75
N ASN A 132 -3.51 -0.97 2.86
CA ASN A 132 -4.89 -0.48 2.75
C ASN A 132 -5.90 -1.51 2.21
N SER A 133 -5.43 -2.70 1.78
CA SER A 133 -6.27 -3.88 1.50
C SER A 133 -6.33 -4.85 2.67
N LEU A 134 -5.84 -4.43 3.86
CA LEU A 134 -5.73 -5.24 5.07
C LEU A 134 -4.80 -6.46 4.92
N GLN A 135 -3.95 -6.47 3.88
CA GLN A 135 -2.98 -7.52 3.68
C GLN A 135 -1.73 -7.27 4.54
N PRO A 136 -1.09 -8.31 5.06
CA PRO A 136 0.12 -8.16 5.85
C PRO A 136 1.28 -7.63 5.00
N VAL A 137 1.98 -6.62 5.50
CA VAL A 137 3.25 -6.16 4.92
C VAL A 137 4.37 -6.99 5.54
N ARG A 138 5.04 -7.79 4.71
CA ARG A 138 5.93 -8.88 5.15
C ARG A 138 7.40 -8.55 4.97
N ASN A 139 8.23 -9.08 5.84
CA ASN A 139 9.69 -9.06 5.74
C ASN A 139 10.27 -7.65 5.53
N VAL A 140 9.65 -6.63 6.11
CA VAL A 140 10.11 -5.25 6.05
C VAL A 140 10.62 -4.76 7.39
N PRO A 141 11.63 -3.87 7.42
CA PRO A 141 12.12 -3.29 8.65
C PRO A 141 11.11 -2.27 9.21
N VAL A 142 10.89 -2.33 10.50
CA VAL A 142 10.17 -1.34 11.29
C VAL A 142 11.12 -0.80 12.36
N ASN A 143 11.39 0.50 12.30
CA ASN A 143 12.14 1.21 13.32
C ASN A 143 11.24 1.45 14.53
N TYR A 144 11.82 1.47 15.71
CA TYR A 144 11.13 1.92 16.91
C TYR A 144 11.99 2.87 17.74
N THR A 145 11.31 3.77 18.45
CA THR A 145 11.92 4.68 19.42
C THR A 145 11.14 4.66 20.71
N TRP A 146 11.83 4.44 21.82
CA TRP A 146 11.27 4.46 23.17
C TRP A 146 11.61 5.77 23.87
N SER A 147 10.61 6.51 24.35
CA SER A 147 10.81 7.87 24.86
C SER A 147 11.44 7.95 26.26
N ALA A 148 11.42 6.87 27.05
CA ALA A 148 11.94 6.90 28.44
C ALA A 148 13.46 7.12 28.49
N ASP A 149 14.19 6.51 27.57
CA ASP A 149 15.66 6.56 27.53
C ASP A 149 16.23 6.90 26.13
N GLY A 150 15.35 7.18 25.16
CA GLY A 150 15.74 7.47 23.80
C GLY A 150 16.22 6.24 22.99
N ARG A 151 16.05 5.05 23.55
CA ARG A 151 16.45 3.79 22.90
C ARG A 151 15.73 3.60 21.57
N THR A 152 16.49 3.23 20.57
CA THR A 152 16.00 2.91 19.22
C THR A 152 16.39 1.49 18.83
N GLY A 153 15.67 0.92 17.89
CA GLY A 153 16.00 -0.36 17.28
C GLY A 153 15.21 -0.62 16.01
N VAL A 154 15.49 -1.76 15.41
CA VAL A 154 14.82 -2.22 14.18
C VAL A 154 14.36 -3.66 14.39
N ASN A 155 13.12 -3.94 14.04
CA ASN A 155 12.61 -5.30 13.92
C ASN A 155 11.96 -5.50 12.55
N TYR A 156 11.81 -6.76 12.14
CA TYR A 156 11.24 -7.10 10.86
C TYR A 156 9.86 -7.71 11.05
N THR A 157 8.96 -7.38 10.14
CA THR A 157 7.66 -8.05 10.09
C THR A 157 7.82 -9.49 9.61
N ASP A 158 7.01 -10.39 10.19
CA ASP A 158 6.92 -11.80 9.77
C ASP A 158 5.98 -11.96 8.53
N ASP A 159 5.71 -13.22 8.16
CA ASP A 159 4.81 -13.54 7.03
C ASP A 159 3.34 -13.14 7.27
N ASN A 160 2.96 -12.83 8.50
CA ASN A 160 1.64 -12.34 8.88
C ASN A 160 1.63 -10.82 9.13
N GLY A 161 2.77 -10.14 8.90
CA GLY A 161 2.96 -8.72 9.12
C GLY A 161 3.20 -8.33 10.58
N TYR A 162 3.37 -9.29 11.50
CA TYR A 162 3.67 -9.01 12.91
C TYR A 162 5.16 -8.74 13.11
N PHE A 163 5.44 -7.84 14.06
CA PHE A 163 6.77 -7.63 14.62
C PHE A 163 6.69 -7.49 16.13
N GLU A 164 7.76 -7.84 16.81
CA GLU A 164 7.83 -7.92 18.27
C GLU A 164 9.00 -7.10 18.78
N ILE A 165 8.76 -6.32 19.85
CA ILE A 165 9.78 -5.52 20.50
C ILE A 165 9.93 -6.03 21.93
N PRO A 166 11.07 -6.67 22.26
CA PRO A 166 11.33 -7.10 23.62
C PRO A 166 11.69 -5.90 24.52
N PHE A 167 11.02 -5.80 25.64
CA PHE A 167 11.30 -4.82 26.68
C PHE A 167 11.77 -5.51 27.95
N ASN A 168 12.87 -5.02 28.50
CA ASN A 168 13.32 -5.35 29.85
C ASN A 168 13.24 -4.07 30.68
N ILE A 169 12.30 -4.03 31.62
CA ILE A 169 12.09 -2.89 32.50
C ILE A 169 12.74 -3.18 33.82
N SER A 170 13.82 -2.45 34.11
CA SER A 170 14.59 -2.65 35.36
C SER A 170 13.86 -2.05 36.57
N ALA A 171 14.32 -2.38 37.76
CA ALA A 171 13.81 -1.79 38.98
C ALA A 171 14.15 -0.29 39.11
N ALA A 172 15.16 0.18 38.36
CA ALA A 172 15.62 1.57 38.38
C ALA A 172 14.91 2.44 37.35
N ASP A 173 14.17 1.85 36.40
CA ASP A 173 13.47 2.63 35.36
C ASP A 173 12.38 3.50 35.97
N ASP A 174 12.16 4.69 35.40
CA ASP A 174 11.14 5.62 35.88
C ASP A 174 9.73 5.08 35.69
N LEU A 175 8.86 5.40 36.64
CA LEU A 175 7.42 5.17 36.53
C LEU A 175 6.78 6.32 35.78
N GLY A 176 5.77 6.03 34.98
CA GLY A 176 5.04 7.07 34.29
C GLY A 176 4.53 6.67 32.91
N ASP A 177 4.15 7.71 32.19
CA ASP A 177 3.62 7.62 30.84
C ASP A 177 4.75 7.88 29.84
N PHE A 178 4.96 6.94 28.93
CA PHE A 178 5.98 7.01 27.90
C PHE A 178 5.34 6.74 26.53
N THR A 179 6.10 7.03 25.49
CA THR A 179 5.66 6.73 24.12
C THR A 179 6.61 5.73 23.46
N LEU A 180 6.02 4.83 22.71
CA LEU A 180 6.71 3.96 21.79
C LEU A 180 6.29 4.35 20.37
N GLN A 181 7.24 4.87 19.61
CA GLN A 181 7.01 5.22 18.21
C GLN A 181 7.46 4.07 17.33
N PHE A 182 6.64 3.75 16.34
CA PHE A 182 6.96 2.84 15.25
C PHE A 182 7.06 3.63 13.96
N GLU A 183 8.00 3.27 13.11
CA GLU A 183 8.20 3.91 11.80
C GLU A 183 8.53 2.85 10.76
N PHE A 184 7.74 2.84 9.71
CA PHE A 184 8.02 2.14 8.47
C PHE A 184 8.35 3.17 7.40
N ALA A 185 9.56 3.12 6.85
CA ALA A 185 10.04 4.12 5.89
C ALA A 185 9.36 4.02 4.51
N GLY A 186 8.65 2.90 4.26
CA GLY A 186 8.04 2.62 2.96
C GLY A 186 8.95 1.80 2.05
N THR A 187 8.38 1.45 0.90
CA THR A 187 9.04 0.81 -0.24
C THR A 187 8.65 1.55 -1.52
N PRO A 188 9.19 1.22 -2.70
CA PRO A 188 8.72 1.80 -3.96
C PRO A 188 7.22 1.62 -4.24
N LEU A 189 6.60 0.58 -3.63
CA LEU A 189 5.18 0.25 -3.84
C LEU A 189 4.30 0.49 -2.62
N LEU A 190 4.88 0.83 -1.47
CA LEU A 190 4.15 1.07 -0.22
C LEU A 190 4.63 2.36 0.42
N LYS A 191 3.71 3.26 0.70
CA LYS A 191 4.00 4.51 1.40
C LYS A 191 4.35 4.23 2.86
N GLY A 192 5.38 4.90 3.36
CA GLY A 192 5.77 4.84 4.76
C GLY A 192 4.69 5.36 5.70
N ASN A 193 4.74 4.90 6.95
CA ASN A 193 3.84 5.33 8.01
C ASN A 193 4.55 5.39 9.36
N THR A 194 4.02 6.21 10.26
CA THR A 194 4.50 6.34 11.63
C THR A 194 3.32 6.26 12.60
N MET A 195 3.48 5.52 13.68
CA MET A 195 2.51 5.43 14.76
C MET A 195 3.16 5.68 16.11
N VAL A 196 2.44 6.34 17.01
CA VAL A 196 2.85 6.55 18.40
C VAL A 196 1.89 5.84 19.33
N GLN A 197 2.42 4.93 20.14
CA GLN A 197 1.71 4.14 21.14
C GLN A 197 2.02 4.67 22.54
N GLN A 198 1.00 4.97 23.33
CA GLN A 198 1.16 5.25 24.76
C GLN A 198 1.43 3.96 25.55
N VAL A 199 2.37 4.02 26.48
CA VAL A 199 2.80 2.88 27.30
C VAL A 199 3.01 3.35 28.73
N TRP A 200 2.44 2.63 29.71
CA TRP A 200 2.64 2.94 31.12
C TRP A 200 3.67 2.02 31.76
N VAL A 201 4.68 2.61 32.39
CA VAL A 201 5.57 1.89 33.28
C VAL A 201 5.07 1.99 34.70
N VAL A 202 4.71 0.86 35.30
CA VAL A 202 4.07 0.78 36.61
C VAL A 202 4.84 -0.15 37.55
N SER A 203 4.68 0.05 38.85
CA SER A 203 5.22 -0.88 39.89
C SER A 203 4.11 -1.72 40.49
N ARG A 204 4.42 -2.94 40.86
CA ARG A 204 3.52 -3.74 41.72
C ARG A 204 3.73 -3.34 43.16
N THR A 205 2.63 -3.04 43.84
CA THR A 205 2.65 -2.80 45.28
C THR A 205 2.09 -4.02 46.00
N TYR A 206 2.82 -4.52 47.01
CA TYR A 206 2.35 -5.58 47.86
C TYR A 206 2.04 -5.00 49.24
N LEU A 207 0.85 -5.28 49.75
CA LEU A 207 0.48 -4.97 51.10
C LEU A 207 0.63 -6.25 51.94
N SER A 208 1.53 -6.26 52.92
CA SER A 208 1.59 -7.31 53.95
C SER A 208 0.98 -6.77 55.23
N VAL A 209 0.03 -7.50 55.79
CA VAL A 209 -0.50 -7.23 57.13
C VAL A 209 0.24 -8.12 58.09
N ASP A 210 1.11 -7.53 58.92
CA ASP A 210 1.80 -8.26 59.98
C ASP A 210 0.83 -8.28 61.19
N SER A 211 0.18 -9.43 61.42
CA SER A 211 -0.64 -9.63 62.60
C SER A 211 0.28 -10.04 63.73
N THR A 212 0.94 -9.11 64.36
CA THR A 212 1.45 -9.34 65.70
C THR A 212 0.27 -9.36 66.64
N SER A 213 -0.24 -10.55 66.95
CA SER A 213 -1.16 -10.75 68.07
C SER A 213 -0.36 -10.54 69.36
N PRO A 214 -0.90 -9.75 70.32
CA PRO A 214 -0.27 -9.57 71.63
C PRO A 214 -0.26 -10.87 72.42
#